data_5d7fa366e262b9565f36ea34ab1a94e6
#
_entry.id   5d7fa366e262b9565f36ea34ab1a94e6
#
_cell.length_a   1.000
_cell.length_b   1.000
_cell.length_c   1.000
_cell.angle_alpha   90.00
_cell.angle_beta   90.00
_cell.angle_gamma   90.00
#
_symmetry.space_group_name_H-M   'P 1'
#
loop_
_entity.id
_entity.type
_entity.pdbx_description
1 polymer ?
#
loop_
_entity_poly.entity_id
_entity_poly.type
_entity_poly.pdbx_seq_one_letter_code
_entity_poly.pdbx_strand_id
1 'polypeptide(L)'
;GGNTSFNLPAVPTAVGSSTNTASYDPSGGISPVNPTAGCTTNCASTPSTPVTPGTPALTVTKANPGSLAVGTPFSYAFSVSNAASAFGPATSVTIKDLVPAGISITGVPTGANVASATCTPNTFPFAGNGSSVLTCTVNFTAAVAAGGNTSFNLPAVPTAVGSSTNTASYDPSGGISPVNPTAGCTVNCASTPATPVTPSTQVPVAPTLTVSPTTVGGYPQISGTGTPGYTITVKDGSTTLCTAIVAADQTWSCTPGGGLPTPGLHTISATQTNPGNGNTGPATTTSLNVLGTTFTGPTATGAGNATATLSGGGAGCGFDVSQSSFVAAAAGAPGQLSFPYGNVHFVARGCTASSSITVSVTWPGPVTGMAYWKFGPASAGAADSWYQPPGAVVSGNTTSVVVTDGGQGDDDRAANGVIVDPSGPARVGAAPDATPIPALEPRMLAMAMLLMLAAGLWNLRRRRG
;
A
#
# COMPACT_ATOMS: atom_id res chain seq x y z
N GLY A 1 46.38 -80.16 39.35
CA GLY A 1 45.28 -79.25 39.34
C GLY A 1 45.12 -78.67 37.96
N GLY A 2 44.03 -79.01 37.29
CA GLY A 2 43.67 -78.42 35.99
C GLY A 2 42.72 -77.26 36.20
N ASN A 3 42.84 -76.13 35.42
CA ASN A 3 41.90 -75.04 35.43
C ASN A 3 40.96 -75.19 34.22
N THR A 4 39.67 -75.02 34.47
CA THR A 4 38.66 -74.98 33.44
C THR A 4 37.95 -73.58 33.49
N SER A 5 37.72 -72.94 32.37
CA SER A 5 36.98 -71.67 32.26
C SER A 5 35.72 -71.86 31.43
N PHE A 6 34.70 -71.15 31.75
CA PHE A 6 33.49 -70.98 30.95
C PHE A 6 33.07 -69.53 30.85
N ASN A 7 32.34 -69.12 29.79
CA ASN A 7 31.83 -67.85 29.63
C ASN A 7 30.29 -67.86 29.81
N LEU A 8 29.78 -66.93 30.60
CA LEU A 8 28.37 -66.62 30.69
C LEU A 8 28.05 -65.36 29.90
N PRO A 9 27.34 -65.51 28.75
CA PRO A 9 26.98 -64.31 28.00
C PRO A 9 25.97 -63.47 28.77
N ALA A 10 26.19 -62.13 28.80
CA ALA A 10 25.30 -61.17 29.45
C ALA A 10 25.22 -59.88 28.61
N VAL A 11 24.06 -59.25 28.61
CA VAL A 11 23.81 -57.95 27.95
C VAL A 11 23.38 -56.94 29.03
N PRO A 12 24.02 -55.78 29.14
CA PRO A 12 23.57 -54.75 30.05
C PRO A 12 22.20 -54.23 29.62
N THR A 13 21.29 -54.02 30.57
CA THR A 13 19.93 -53.51 30.33
C THR A 13 19.71 -52.10 30.87
N ALA A 14 20.67 -51.54 31.62
CA ALA A 14 20.63 -50.21 32.18
C ALA A 14 22.04 -49.62 32.27
N VAL A 15 22.14 -48.28 32.16
CA VAL A 15 23.39 -47.54 32.42
C VAL A 15 23.65 -47.50 33.95
N GLY A 16 24.90 -47.39 34.33
CA GLY A 16 25.31 -47.29 35.71
C GLY A 16 26.58 -48.08 35.97
N SER A 17 26.70 -48.59 37.16
CA SER A 17 27.81 -49.48 37.53
C SER A 17 27.23 -50.81 38.01
N SER A 18 27.70 -51.88 37.49
CA SER A 18 27.22 -53.22 37.88
C SER A 18 28.39 -54.13 38.30
N THR A 19 28.12 -54.91 39.32
CA THR A 19 29.00 -55.99 39.78
C THR A 19 28.26 -57.30 39.66
N ASN A 20 28.82 -58.25 38.94
CA ASN A 20 28.26 -59.61 38.84
C ASN A 20 28.93 -60.49 39.91
N THR A 21 28.11 -61.15 40.72
CA THR A 21 28.60 -62.06 41.78
C THR A 21 28.01 -63.44 41.52
N ALA A 22 28.88 -64.37 41.43
CA ALA A 22 28.54 -65.80 41.30
C ALA A 22 29.02 -66.58 42.56
N SER A 23 28.23 -67.50 43.04
CA SER A 23 28.63 -68.39 44.11
C SER A 23 29.00 -69.77 43.57
N TYR A 24 29.79 -70.49 44.28
CA TYR A 24 30.19 -71.88 43.96
C TYR A 24 30.20 -72.77 45.20
N ASP A 25 30.07 -74.08 45.05
CA ASP A 25 30.27 -75.03 46.10
C ASP A 25 31.72 -75.58 46.07
N PRO A 26 32.56 -75.24 47.08
CA PRO A 26 33.96 -75.73 47.12
C PRO A 26 34.15 -77.23 47.21
N SER A 27 33.09 -77.89 47.63
CA SER A 27 33.13 -79.39 47.73
C SER A 27 32.81 -80.05 46.38
N GLY A 28 32.48 -79.28 45.35
CA GLY A 28 32.04 -79.82 44.07
C GLY A 28 30.57 -80.27 44.03
N GLY A 29 29.76 -79.89 45.02
CA GLY A 29 28.33 -80.15 45.08
C GLY A 29 27.55 -79.31 44.10
N ILE A 30 26.27 -79.63 43.88
CA ILE A 30 25.39 -78.98 42.93
C ILE A 30 24.48 -77.95 43.58
N SER A 31 24.68 -77.59 44.83
CA SER A 31 23.84 -76.70 45.59
C SER A 31 24.62 -75.48 46.18
N PRO A 32 25.22 -74.61 45.38
CA PRO A 32 25.82 -73.46 45.90
C PRO A 32 24.76 -72.55 46.55
N VAL A 33 25.16 -71.76 47.52
CA VAL A 33 24.28 -70.74 48.17
C VAL A 33 23.91 -69.65 47.14
N ASN A 34 22.74 -69.05 47.28
CA ASN A 34 22.36 -67.91 46.46
C ASN A 34 23.30 -66.75 46.75
N PRO A 35 23.96 -66.20 45.72
CA PRO A 35 24.86 -65.10 45.91
C PRO A 35 24.10 -63.83 46.33
N THR A 36 24.63 -63.05 47.27
CA THR A 36 24.16 -61.73 47.68
C THR A 36 25.21 -60.69 47.36
N ALA A 37 24.76 -59.39 47.18
CA ALA A 37 25.70 -58.33 46.98
C ALA A 37 26.70 -58.24 48.14
N GLY A 38 28.00 -58.19 47.82
CA GLY A 38 29.06 -58.17 48.80
C GLY A 38 29.46 -59.53 49.39
N CYS A 39 28.96 -60.64 48.82
CA CYS A 39 29.39 -62.00 49.20
C CYS A 39 30.92 -62.17 49.01
N THR A 40 31.60 -62.67 50.06
CA THR A 40 33.07 -62.87 50.05
C THR A 40 33.46 -64.30 50.25
N THR A 41 32.59 -65.14 50.75
CA THR A 41 32.88 -66.60 51.03
C THR A 41 32.21 -67.51 49.97
N ASN A 42 33.03 -68.27 49.28
CA ASN A 42 32.59 -69.12 48.15
C ASN A 42 31.89 -68.40 47.03
N CYS A 43 32.28 -67.17 46.85
CA CYS A 43 31.79 -66.26 45.80
C CYS A 43 32.94 -65.67 44.99
N ALA A 44 32.65 -65.46 43.72
CA ALA A 44 33.51 -64.66 42.85
C ALA A 44 32.71 -63.50 42.28
N SER A 45 33.25 -62.33 42.41
CA SER A 45 32.63 -61.12 41.92
C SER A 45 33.51 -60.42 40.89
N THR A 46 32.93 -59.85 39.89
CA THR A 46 33.64 -58.94 38.98
C THR A 46 33.87 -57.60 39.69
N PRO A 47 34.96 -56.88 39.38
CA PRO A 47 35.03 -55.48 39.71
C PRO A 47 33.82 -54.72 39.20
N SER A 48 33.50 -53.59 39.83
CA SER A 48 32.43 -52.74 39.32
C SER A 48 32.74 -52.32 37.88
N THR A 49 31.87 -52.73 36.97
CA THR A 49 32.02 -52.44 35.55
C THR A 49 31.06 -51.31 35.18
N PRO A 50 31.56 -50.13 34.74
CA PRO A 50 30.70 -49.04 34.28
C PRO A 50 29.97 -49.48 33.00
N VAL A 51 28.68 -49.28 33.00
CA VAL A 51 27.84 -49.43 31.83
C VAL A 51 27.50 -48.00 31.33
N THR A 52 28.14 -47.60 30.27
CA THR A 52 27.86 -46.30 29.59
C THR A 52 26.70 -46.48 28.60
N PRO A 53 25.97 -45.39 28.33
CA PRO A 53 24.99 -45.41 27.26
C PRO A 53 25.64 -45.89 25.94
N GLY A 54 25.03 -46.83 25.28
CA GLY A 54 25.48 -47.24 23.94
C GLY A 54 25.20 -46.12 22.92
N THR A 55 25.89 -46.20 21.78
CA THR A 55 25.67 -45.28 20.68
C THR A 55 24.38 -45.60 19.92
N PRO A 56 23.61 -44.57 19.49
CA PRO A 56 22.52 -44.78 18.55
C PRO A 56 23.04 -45.25 17.17
N ALA A 57 22.17 -45.81 16.37
CA ALA A 57 22.42 -46.15 14.96
C ALA A 57 21.36 -45.45 14.11
N LEU A 58 21.64 -44.14 13.77
CA LEU A 58 20.67 -43.26 13.13
C LEU A 58 20.63 -43.47 11.61
N THR A 59 19.41 -43.35 11.08
CA THR A 59 19.15 -43.11 9.68
C THR A 59 18.26 -41.90 9.56
N VAL A 60 18.68 -40.94 8.74
CA VAL A 60 17.92 -39.72 8.46
C VAL A 60 17.45 -39.75 7.01
N THR A 61 16.16 -39.46 6.82
CA THR A 61 15.58 -39.30 5.49
C THR A 61 15.00 -37.90 5.36
N LYS A 62 14.89 -37.42 4.11
CA LYS A 62 14.35 -36.09 3.76
C LYS A 62 13.26 -36.26 2.72
N ALA A 63 12.05 -35.86 3.05
CA ALA A 63 10.92 -35.99 2.16
C ALA A 63 11.00 -34.98 1.00
N ASN A 64 10.45 -35.43 -0.16
CA ASN A 64 10.23 -34.54 -1.28
C ASN A 64 9.10 -33.53 -0.96
N PRO A 65 9.34 -32.23 -0.97
CA PRO A 65 8.29 -31.26 -0.72
C PRO A 65 7.27 -31.12 -1.87
N GLY A 66 7.47 -31.80 -3.01
CA GLY A 66 6.64 -31.67 -4.20
C GLY A 66 6.98 -30.44 -5.02
N SER A 67 6.07 -30.04 -5.93
CA SER A 67 6.25 -28.80 -6.70
C SER A 67 6.12 -27.59 -5.81
N LEU A 68 7.07 -26.68 -5.92
CA LEU A 68 7.13 -25.44 -5.15
C LEU A 68 6.81 -24.24 -6.04
N ALA A 69 6.39 -23.13 -5.44
CA ALA A 69 6.20 -21.86 -6.13
C ALA A 69 7.05 -20.78 -5.46
N VAL A 70 7.69 -19.90 -6.24
CA VAL A 70 8.49 -18.79 -5.74
C VAL A 70 7.70 -17.95 -4.73
N GLY A 71 8.31 -17.64 -3.58
CA GLY A 71 7.72 -16.86 -2.51
C GLY A 71 6.73 -17.59 -1.61
N THR A 72 6.41 -18.87 -1.90
CA THR A 72 5.49 -19.66 -1.06
C THR A 72 6.28 -20.42 0.01
N PRO A 73 6.07 -20.15 1.31
CA PRO A 73 6.74 -20.90 2.39
C PRO A 73 6.44 -22.39 2.34
N PHE A 74 7.44 -23.20 2.61
CA PHE A 74 7.33 -24.65 2.76
C PHE A 74 8.31 -25.14 3.83
N SER A 75 8.37 -26.45 4.07
CA SER A 75 9.36 -27.04 4.96
C SER A 75 9.96 -28.30 4.36
N TYR A 76 11.25 -28.49 4.55
CA TYR A 76 11.87 -29.79 4.37
C TYR A 76 11.54 -30.65 5.58
N ALA A 77 10.80 -31.74 5.38
CA ALA A 77 10.48 -32.68 6.44
C ALA A 77 11.60 -33.75 6.55
N PHE A 78 12.17 -33.87 7.74
CA PHE A 78 13.16 -34.84 8.10
C PHE A 78 12.54 -35.89 8.98
N SER A 79 12.85 -37.19 8.70
CA SER A 79 12.55 -38.31 9.60
C SER A 79 13.86 -38.92 10.09
N VAL A 80 13.95 -39.15 11.39
CA VAL A 80 15.11 -39.73 12.07
C VAL A 80 14.66 -41.04 12.70
N SER A 81 15.25 -42.17 12.31
CA SER A 81 15.03 -43.45 12.93
C SER A 81 16.30 -43.97 13.60
N ASN A 82 16.15 -44.64 14.76
CA ASN A 82 17.21 -45.30 15.47
C ASN A 82 17.02 -46.79 15.28
N ALA A 83 18.00 -47.48 14.70
CA ALA A 83 17.87 -48.91 14.35
C ALA A 83 17.51 -49.75 15.58
N ALA A 84 16.75 -50.86 15.38
CA ALA A 84 16.40 -51.76 16.47
C ALA A 84 17.63 -52.46 17.08
N SER A 85 18.74 -52.55 16.32
CA SER A 85 20.03 -53.06 16.76
C SER A 85 20.91 -52.01 17.45
N ALA A 86 20.44 -50.77 17.63
CA ALA A 86 21.19 -49.70 18.30
C ALA A 86 21.47 -50.05 19.77
N PHE A 87 22.63 -49.68 20.22
CA PHE A 87 23.05 -49.93 21.63
C PHE A 87 22.59 -48.79 22.58
N GLY A 88 22.10 -47.68 22.04
CA GLY A 88 21.64 -46.58 22.87
C GLY A 88 20.56 -45.69 22.20
N PRO A 89 19.85 -44.90 23.00
CA PRO A 89 18.87 -43.92 22.47
C PRO A 89 19.55 -42.68 21.88
N ALA A 90 18.85 -42.03 20.96
CA ALA A 90 19.26 -40.72 20.45
C ALA A 90 18.51 -39.58 21.13
N THR A 91 19.21 -38.64 21.74
CA THR A 91 18.61 -37.44 22.34
C THR A 91 18.63 -36.25 21.41
N SER A 92 19.45 -36.29 20.36
CA SER A 92 19.62 -35.22 19.36
C SER A 92 20.10 -35.79 18.04
N VAL A 93 20.03 -34.97 16.99
CA VAL A 93 20.70 -35.18 15.71
C VAL A 93 21.33 -33.89 15.25
N THR A 94 22.51 -33.95 14.71
CA THR A 94 23.12 -32.81 13.99
C THR A 94 23.10 -33.11 12.50
N ILE A 95 22.55 -32.17 11.72
CA ILE A 95 22.56 -32.22 10.25
C ILE A 95 23.42 -31.09 9.72
N LYS A 96 24.07 -31.32 8.59
CA LYS A 96 24.65 -30.28 7.73
C LYS A 96 23.90 -30.26 6.43
N ASP A 97 23.24 -29.17 6.12
CA ASP A 97 22.35 -29.01 4.96
C ASP A 97 23.03 -28.14 3.89
N LEU A 98 23.29 -28.71 2.71
CA LEU A 98 23.78 -28.00 1.53
C LEU A 98 22.59 -27.31 0.86
N VAL A 99 22.37 -26.06 1.21
CA VAL A 99 21.19 -25.32 0.74
C VAL A 99 21.34 -24.95 -0.73
N PRO A 100 20.45 -25.41 -1.62
CA PRO A 100 20.57 -25.17 -3.06
C PRO A 100 20.32 -23.70 -3.42
N ALA A 101 20.89 -23.27 -4.57
CA ALA A 101 20.60 -21.96 -5.11
C ALA A 101 19.08 -21.80 -5.37
N GLY A 102 18.54 -20.61 -5.12
CA GLY A 102 17.12 -20.33 -5.29
C GLY A 102 16.23 -20.81 -4.15
N ILE A 103 16.80 -21.31 -3.05
CA ILE A 103 16.09 -21.63 -1.80
C ILE A 103 16.71 -20.82 -0.66
N SER A 104 15.87 -20.34 0.25
CA SER A 104 16.29 -19.65 1.47
C SER A 104 15.67 -20.36 2.68
N ILE A 105 16.49 -20.69 3.67
CA ILE A 105 16.02 -21.22 4.97
C ILE A 105 15.59 -20.05 5.84
N THR A 106 14.39 -20.11 6.39
CA THR A 106 13.76 -18.97 7.09
C THR A 106 13.84 -19.02 8.61
N GLY A 107 14.30 -20.15 9.17
CA GLY A 107 14.42 -20.31 10.62
C GLY A 107 15.07 -21.63 11.01
N VAL A 108 15.22 -21.85 12.32
CA VAL A 108 15.73 -23.10 12.89
C VAL A 108 14.72 -24.26 12.68
N PRO A 109 15.16 -25.55 12.78
CA PRO A 109 14.27 -26.69 12.79
C PRO A 109 13.18 -26.62 13.86
N THR A 110 11.95 -27.01 13.47
CA THR A 110 10.75 -27.01 14.33
C THR A 110 10.01 -28.35 14.24
N GLY A 111 9.11 -28.61 15.19
CA GLY A 111 8.26 -29.81 15.20
C GLY A 111 7.80 -30.17 16.61
N ALA A 112 6.75 -30.98 16.73
CA ALA A 112 6.18 -31.41 18.02
C ALA A 112 7.19 -32.14 18.91
N ASN A 113 8.16 -32.82 18.29
CA ASN A 113 9.18 -33.61 18.97
C ASN A 113 10.52 -32.87 19.15
N VAL A 114 10.56 -31.56 18.86
CA VAL A 114 11.76 -30.72 19.00
C VAL A 114 11.68 -29.95 20.30
N ALA A 115 12.60 -30.23 21.23
CA ALA A 115 12.75 -29.50 22.49
C ALA A 115 13.48 -28.16 22.25
N SER A 116 14.54 -28.21 21.44
CA SER A 116 15.29 -27.02 21.00
C SER A 116 16.06 -27.32 19.73
N ALA A 117 16.36 -26.29 18.95
CA ALA A 117 17.25 -26.38 17.79
C ALA A 117 18.14 -25.15 17.72
N THR A 118 19.39 -25.36 17.30
CA THR A 118 20.36 -24.29 17.04
C THR A 118 21.02 -24.52 15.70
N CYS A 119 21.29 -23.44 14.94
CA CYS A 119 21.96 -23.52 13.66
C CYS A 119 23.18 -22.60 13.62
N THR A 120 24.13 -22.95 12.78
CA THR A 120 25.33 -22.14 12.48
C THR A 120 25.50 -22.08 10.96
N PRO A 121 25.50 -20.88 10.36
CA PRO A 121 25.29 -19.57 10.98
C PRO A 121 23.86 -19.42 11.53
N ASN A 122 23.68 -18.57 12.56
CA ASN A 122 22.39 -18.31 13.21
C ASN A 122 21.74 -17.01 12.70
N THR A 123 21.90 -16.75 11.42
CA THR A 123 21.29 -15.58 10.74
C THR A 123 20.28 -16.06 9.71
N PHE A 124 19.04 -15.59 9.86
CA PHE A 124 17.96 -15.95 8.94
C PHE A 124 17.34 -14.66 8.34
N PRO A 125 16.90 -14.72 7.06
CA PRO A 125 16.93 -15.85 6.15
C PRO A 125 18.35 -16.24 5.69
N PHE A 126 18.66 -17.54 5.66
CA PHE A 126 19.92 -18.08 5.16
C PHE A 126 19.76 -18.44 3.69
N ALA A 127 20.38 -17.65 2.80
CA ALA A 127 20.26 -17.82 1.35
C ALA A 127 21.16 -18.97 0.85
N GLY A 128 20.56 -19.91 0.16
CA GLY A 128 21.28 -20.97 -0.53
C GLY A 128 21.94 -20.48 -1.83
N ASN A 129 23.16 -20.96 -2.09
CA ASN A 129 23.90 -20.70 -3.33
C ASN A 129 24.44 -22.01 -3.98
N GLY A 130 24.00 -23.17 -3.46
CA GLY A 130 24.49 -24.48 -3.92
C GLY A 130 25.85 -24.89 -3.33
N SER A 131 26.47 -24.03 -2.53
CA SER A 131 27.74 -24.31 -1.82
C SER A 131 27.66 -23.96 -0.33
N SER A 132 26.64 -23.20 0.08
CA SER A 132 26.42 -22.80 1.47
C SER A 132 25.91 -23.96 2.30
N VAL A 133 26.57 -24.24 3.41
CA VAL A 133 26.19 -25.31 4.36
C VAL A 133 25.65 -24.69 5.63
N LEU A 134 24.44 -25.08 6.00
CA LEU A 134 23.80 -24.76 7.27
C LEU A 134 23.94 -25.98 8.21
N THR A 135 24.58 -25.79 9.36
CA THR A 135 24.71 -26.85 10.37
C THR A 135 23.66 -26.64 11.46
N CYS A 136 22.77 -27.60 11.68
CA CYS A 136 21.73 -27.51 12.70
C CYS A 136 21.79 -28.72 13.65
N THR A 137 21.79 -28.46 14.97
CA THR A 137 21.60 -29.46 16.01
C THR A 137 20.17 -29.38 16.53
N VAL A 138 19.48 -30.51 16.47
CA VAL A 138 18.07 -30.64 16.90
C VAL A 138 18.03 -31.56 18.12
N ASN A 139 17.60 -31.03 19.26
CA ASN A 139 17.37 -31.82 20.49
C ASN A 139 15.91 -32.24 20.56
N PHE A 140 15.69 -33.49 20.90
CA PHE A 140 14.35 -34.11 20.96
C PHE A 140 13.71 -33.91 22.33
N THR A 141 12.37 -33.81 22.37
CA THR A 141 11.59 -33.73 23.62
C THR A 141 11.64 -35.06 24.41
N ALA A 142 11.80 -36.18 23.69
CA ALA A 142 12.00 -37.50 24.27
C ALA A 142 13.11 -38.25 23.47
N ALA A 143 13.93 -39.00 24.18
CA ALA A 143 14.98 -39.78 23.55
C ALA A 143 14.36 -40.85 22.60
N VAL A 144 14.91 -40.97 21.39
CA VAL A 144 14.49 -41.95 20.39
C VAL A 144 15.14 -43.28 20.72
N ALA A 145 14.37 -44.21 21.33
CA ALA A 145 14.85 -45.54 21.70
C ALA A 145 15.25 -46.39 20.46
N ALA A 146 15.97 -47.47 20.68
CA ALA A 146 16.24 -48.44 19.63
C ALA A 146 14.93 -48.95 19.00
N GLY A 147 14.84 -48.94 17.68
CA GLY A 147 13.63 -49.23 16.92
C GLY A 147 12.62 -48.08 16.81
N GLY A 148 12.87 -46.93 17.51
CA GLY A 148 12.01 -45.76 17.48
C GLY A 148 12.33 -44.81 16.34
N ASN A 149 11.43 -43.84 16.12
CA ASN A 149 11.59 -42.78 15.14
C ASN A 149 11.07 -41.46 15.68
N THR A 150 11.50 -40.36 15.07
CA THR A 150 11.04 -39.01 15.30
C THR A 150 11.15 -38.16 14.02
N SER A 151 10.64 -36.92 14.01
CA SER A 151 10.69 -36.06 12.87
C SER A 151 10.80 -34.57 13.28
N PHE A 152 11.32 -33.77 12.34
CA PHE A 152 11.35 -32.30 12.44
C PHE A 152 11.24 -31.69 11.05
N ASN A 153 10.95 -30.38 11.02
CA ASN A 153 10.79 -29.58 9.81
C ASN A 153 11.83 -28.45 9.78
N LEU A 154 12.46 -28.24 8.63
CA LEU A 154 13.34 -27.12 8.38
C LEU A 154 12.59 -26.11 7.47
N PRO A 155 12.16 -24.94 7.99
CA PRO A 155 11.35 -23.99 7.24
C PRO A 155 12.16 -23.31 6.15
N ALA A 156 11.56 -23.14 4.97
CA ALA A 156 12.22 -22.61 3.79
C ALA A 156 11.25 -21.86 2.87
N VAL A 157 11.80 -21.06 1.95
CA VAL A 157 11.07 -20.39 0.89
C VAL A 157 11.87 -20.45 -0.41
N PRO A 158 11.24 -20.76 -1.57
CA PRO A 158 11.88 -20.65 -2.86
C PRO A 158 12.01 -19.17 -3.26
N THR A 159 13.18 -18.77 -3.74
CA THR A 159 13.49 -17.39 -4.14
C THR A 159 13.71 -17.23 -5.64
N ALA A 160 13.84 -18.34 -6.38
CA ALA A 160 13.98 -18.33 -7.84
C ALA A 160 13.33 -19.53 -8.47
N VAL A 161 12.87 -19.39 -9.73
CA VAL A 161 12.38 -20.50 -10.56
C VAL A 161 13.52 -21.46 -10.94
N GLY A 162 13.20 -22.73 -11.14
CA GLY A 162 14.19 -23.72 -11.54
C GLY A 162 13.89 -25.11 -11.01
N SER A 163 14.93 -25.89 -10.81
CA SER A 163 14.85 -27.21 -10.19
C SER A 163 15.98 -27.33 -9.16
N SER A 164 15.65 -27.79 -7.97
CA SER A 164 16.64 -27.88 -6.87
C SER A 164 16.61 -29.24 -6.22
N THR A 165 17.79 -29.77 -5.90
CA THR A 165 17.99 -30.92 -5.03
C THR A 165 18.63 -30.42 -3.74
N ASN A 166 18.01 -30.72 -2.61
CA ASN A 166 18.56 -30.36 -1.31
C ASN A 166 19.13 -31.60 -0.63
N THR A 167 20.39 -31.54 -0.22
CA THR A 167 21.13 -32.67 0.38
C THR A 167 21.61 -32.26 1.77
N ALA A 168 21.31 -33.10 2.77
CA ALA A 168 21.84 -32.98 4.12
C ALA A 168 22.64 -34.20 4.52
N SER A 169 23.73 -34.02 5.22
CA SER A 169 24.49 -35.12 5.86
C SER A 169 24.15 -35.18 7.36
N TYR A 170 24.41 -36.35 7.97
CA TYR A 170 24.21 -36.61 9.39
C TYR A 170 25.27 -37.59 9.90
N ASP A 171 25.47 -37.67 11.21
CA ASP A 171 26.31 -38.67 11.83
C ASP A 171 25.45 -39.83 12.36
N PRO A 172 25.60 -41.09 11.85
CA PRO A 172 24.78 -42.22 12.27
C PRO A 172 24.99 -42.59 13.75
N SER A 173 26.12 -42.23 14.36
CA SER A 173 26.36 -42.47 15.78
C SER A 173 25.76 -41.39 16.72
N GLY A 174 25.04 -40.43 16.15
CA GLY A 174 24.52 -39.29 16.90
C GLY A 174 25.55 -38.23 17.25
N GLY A 175 26.71 -38.23 16.62
CA GLY A 175 27.77 -37.24 16.81
C GLY A 175 27.36 -35.87 16.29
N ILE A 176 28.10 -34.84 16.74
CA ILE A 176 27.79 -33.41 16.44
C ILE A 176 28.54 -32.86 15.22
N SER A 177 29.36 -33.66 14.56
CA SER A 177 30.22 -33.25 13.45
C SER A 177 30.09 -34.10 12.21
N PRO A 178 28.89 -34.15 11.57
CA PRO A 178 28.76 -34.85 10.30
C PRO A 178 29.68 -34.22 9.24
N VAL A 179 30.05 -35.00 8.24
CA VAL A 179 30.83 -34.52 7.11
C VAL A 179 30.06 -33.45 6.33
N ASN A 180 30.75 -32.53 5.64
CA ASN A 180 30.05 -31.59 4.76
C ASN A 180 29.43 -32.34 3.60
N PRO A 181 28.13 -32.17 3.33
CA PRO A 181 27.49 -32.83 2.20
C PRO A 181 27.99 -32.23 0.87
N THR A 182 28.05 -33.14 -0.13
CA THR A 182 28.27 -32.72 -1.53
C THR A 182 27.02 -33.11 -2.35
N ALA A 183 26.83 -32.43 -3.48
CA ALA A 183 25.77 -32.83 -4.40
C ALA A 183 25.91 -34.30 -4.80
N GLY A 184 24.84 -35.08 -4.67
CA GLY A 184 24.85 -36.52 -4.97
C GLY A 184 25.44 -37.43 -3.86
N CYS A 185 25.69 -36.91 -2.65
CA CYS A 185 26.09 -37.68 -1.49
C CYS A 185 25.05 -38.78 -1.18
N THR A 186 25.52 -40.02 -0.99
CA THR A 186 24.65 -41.18 -0.72
C THR A 186 24.92 -41.86 0.63
N VAL A 187 26.11 -41.68 1.19
CA VAL A 187 26.50 -42.27 2.47
C VAL A 187 26.28 -41.31 3.61
N ASN A 188 25.44 -41.67 4.58
CA ASN A 188 25.04 -40.82 5.72
C ASN A 188 24.46 -39.45 5.24
N CYS A 189 23.77 -39.49 4.13
CA CYS A 189 23.12 -38.33 3.52
C CYS A 189 21.64 -38.59 3.26
N ALA A 190 20.86 -37.54 3.36
CA ALA A 190 19.45 -37.49 3.02
C ALA A 190 19.24 -36.41 1.95
N SER A 191 18.77 -36.80 0.77
CA SER A 191 18.54 -35.87 -0.35
C SER A 191 17.10 -35.88 -0.81
N THR A 192 16.56 -34.74 -1.23
CA THR A 192 15.32 -34.72 -2.00
C THR A 192 15.59 -35.12 -3.44
N PRO A 193 14.63 -35.68 -4.17
CA PRO A 193 14.63 -35.63 -5.61
C PRO A 193 14.72 -34.19 -6.14
N ALA A 194 15.00 -34.06 -7.43
CA ALA A 194 14.94 -32.74 -8.07
C ALA A 194 13.52 -32.16 -7.94
N THR A 195 13.42 -31.08 -7.20
CA THR A 195 12.14 -30.43 -6.87
C THR A 195 11.94 -29.25 -7.81
N PRO A 196 10.89 -29.26 -8.67
CA PRO A 196 10.62 -28.13 -9.55
C PRO A 196 10.09 -26.93 -8.75
N VAL A 197 10.63 -25.76 -9.05
CA VAL A 197 10.15 -24.47 -8.54
C VAL A 197 9.56 -23.69 -9.70
N THR A 198 8.27 -23.45 -9.65
CA THR A 198 7.52 -22.71 -10.66
C THR A 198 7.35 -21.24 -10.26
N PRO A 199 7.06 -20.31 -11.20
CA PRO A 199 6.62 -18.97 -10.84
C PRO A 199 5.41 -19.02 -9.92
N SER A 200 5.34 -18.14 -8.95
CA SER A 200 4.12 -18.00 -8.13
C SER A 200 2.95 -17.58 -9.01
N THR A 201 1.80 -18.20 -8.85
CA THR A 201 0.54 -17.78 -9.48
C THR A 201 -0.19 -16.74 -8.65
N GLN A 202 0.33 -16.40 -7.46
CA GLN A 202 -0.31 -15.43 -6.57
C GLN A 202 -0.34 -14.05 -7.22
N VAL A 203 -1.56 -13.53 -7.40
CA VAL A 203 -1.79 -12.15 -7.81
C VAL A 203 -1.66 -11.27 -6.56
N PRO A 204 -0.85 -10.19 -6.62
CA PRO A 204 -0.72 -9.26 -5.50
C PRO A 204 -2.07 -8.63 -5.11
N VAL A 205 -2.25 -8.29 -3.85
CA VAL A 205 -3.37 -7.44 -3.40
C VAL A 205 -3.19 -6.01 -3.90
N ALA A 206 -4.24 -5.19 -3.90
CA ALA A 206 -4.10 -3.76 -4.24
C ALA A 206 -3.24 -3.05 -3.17
N PRO A 207 -2.32 -2.13 -3.55
CA PRO A 207 -1.61 -1.28 -2.60
C PRO A 207 -2.55 -0.21 -2.04
N THR A 208 -2.20 0.44 -0.93
CA THR A 208 -2.85 1.71 -0.55
C THR A 208 -2.22 2.86 -1.31
N LEU A 209 -3.01 3.94 -1.50
CA LEU A 209 -2.59 5.13 -2.25
C LEU A 209 -3.03 6.38 -1.49
N THR A 210 -2.08 7.26 -1.19
CA THR A 210 -2.29 8.55 -0.54
C THR A 210 -1.71 9.64 -1.43
N VAL A 211 -2.56 10.59 -1.82
CA VAL A 211 -2.22 11.76 -2.64
C VAL A 211 -2.89 12.98 -2.02
N SER A 212 -2.21 14.15 -1.99
CA SER A 212 -2.87 15.41 -1.66
C SER A 212 -4.05 15.63 -2.62
N PRO A 213 -5.25 16.01 -2.15
CA PRO A 213 -6.42 16.14 -3.03
C PRO A 213 -6.29 17.28 -4.05
N THR A 214 -5.44 18.28 -3.79
CA THR A 214 -5.19 19.42 -4.68
C THR A 214 -3.69 19.71 -4.77
N THR A 215 -3.27 20.29 -5.90
CA THR A 215 -1.91 20.78 -6.13
C THR A 215 -1.91 21.95 -7.11
N VAL A 216 -0.86 22.76 -7.08
CA VAL A 216 -0.60 23.82 -8.06
C VAL A 216 0.77 23.59 -8.69
N GLY A 217 0.82 23.65 -10.02
CA GLY A 217 2.09 23.67 -10.76
C GLY A 217 2.90 22.38 -10.78
N GLY A 218 2.44 21.29 -10.18
CA GLY A 218 3.16 20.01 -10.22
C GLY A 218 2.42 18.88 -9.50
N TYR A 219 2.88 17.65 -9.69
CA TYR A 219 2.37 16.52 -8.90
C TYR A 219 2.93 16.59 -7.48
N PRO A 220 2.11 16.33 -6.44
CA PRO A 220 2.61 16.16 -5.08
C PRO A 220 3.41 14.86 -4.94
N GLN A 221 4.13 14.70 -3.82
CA GLN A 221 4.64 13.40 -3.43
C GLN A 221 3.47 12.41 -3.26
N ILE A 222 3.63 11.21 -3.79
CA ILE A 222 2.63 10.14 -3.73
C ILE A 222 3.19 9.02 -2.84
N SER A 223 2.37 8.49 -1.94
CA SER A 223 2.78 7.49 -0.97
C SER A 223 1.69 6.46 -0.69
N GLY A 224 2.03 5.43 0.08
CA GLY A 224 1.09 4.41 0.51
C GLY A 224 1.76 3.23 1.20
N THR A 225 1.03 2.12 1.28
CA THR A 225 1.54 0.84 1.80
C THR A 225 1.36 -0.28 0.77
N GLY A 226 2.15 -1.34 0.92
CA GLY A 226 2.11 -2.49 0.03
C GLY A 226 2.85 -3.70 0.60
N THR A 227 3.07 -4.71 -0.21
CA THR A 227 3.81 -5.91 0.15
C THR A 227 5.32 -5.64 0.05
N PRO A 228 6.11 -5.84 1.12
CA PRO A 228 7.55 -5.58 1.09
C PRO A 228 8.26 -6.24 -0.09
N GLY A 229 9.15 -5.49 -0.74
CA GLY A 229 9.92 -5.94 -1.90
C GLY A 229 9.17 -5.91 -3.24
N TYR A 230 7.85 -5.60 -3.27
CA TYR A 230 7.09 -5.47 -4.51
C TYR A 230 7.33 -4.10 -5.14
N THR A 231 7.18 -4.04 -6.47
CA THR A 231 7.33 -2.79 -7.22
C THR A 231 5.98 -2.12 -7.38
N ILE A 232 5.86 -0.88 -6.90
CA ILE A 232 4.72 -0.01 -7.14
C ILE A 232 4.92 0.74 -8.45
N THR A 233 3.86 0.83 -9.25
CA THR A 233 3.78 1.70 -10.43
C THR A 233 2.61 2.65 -10.25
N VAL A 234 2.90 3.95 -10.27
CA VAL A 234 1.91 5.03 -10.17
C VAL A 234 1.67 5.64 -11.54
N LYS A 235 0.41 5.82 -11.90
CA LYS A 235 0.01 6.38 -13.20
C LYS A 235 -1.04 7.48 -13.03
N ASP A 236 -1.05 8.41 -13.99
CA ASP A 236 -2.15 9.31 -14.30
C ASP A 236 -2.75 8.88 -15.65
N GLY A 237 -3.94 8.32 -15.62
CA GLY A 237 -4.50 7.63 -16.77
C GLY A 237 -3.57 6.52 -17.28
N SER A 238 -3.05 6.65 -18.51
CA SER A 238 -2.09 5.73 -19.11
C SER A 238 -0.62 6.10 -18.84
N THR A 239 -0.33 7.32 -18.38
CA THR A 239 1.04 7.84 -18.21
C THR A 239 1.63 7.37 -16.89
N THR A 240 2.79 6.71 -16.92
CA THR A 240 3.52 6.37 -15.70
C THR A 240 4.18 7.61 -15.12
N LEU A 241 3.85 7.93 -13.87
CA LEU A 241 4.39 9.08 -13.13
C LEU A 241 5.70 8.73 -12.42
N CYS A 242 5.71 7.62 -11.69
CA CYS A 242 6.86 7.15 -10.94
C CYS A 242 6.71 5.67 -10.56
N THR A 243 7.81 5.09 -10.10
CA THR A 243 7.86 3.74 -9.52
C THR A 243 8.58 3.76 -8.18
N ALA A 244 8.25 2.83 -7.29
CA ALA A 244 8.90 2.65 -5.99
C ALA A 244 8.97 1.17 -5.63
N ILE A 245 9.92 0.80 -4.76
CA ILE A 245 9.94 -0.52 -4.12
C ILE A 245 9.37 -0.37 -2.72
N VAL A 246 8.46 -1.25 -2.34
CA VAL A 246 7.89 -1.27 -0.99
C VAL A 246 8.96 -1.65 0.02
N ALA A 247 9.17 -0.81 1.02
CA ALA A 247 10.16 -1.01 2.07
C ALA A 247 9.75 -2.15 3.04
N ALA A 248 10.67 -2.58 3.91
CA ALA A 248 10.43 -3.66 4.87
C ALA A 248 9.33 -3.33 5.89
N ASP A 249 9.09 -2.05 6.17
CA ASP A 249 8.01 -1.53 7.04
C ASP A 249 6.65 -1.42 6.30
N GLN A 250 6.55 -1.97 5.09
CA GLN A 250 5.40 -1.95 4.21
C GLN A 250 5.08 -0.59 3.59
N THR A 251 5.88 0.46 3.80
CA THR A 251 5.65 1.78 3.21
C THR A 251 6.30 1.93 1.85
N TRP A 252 5.76 2.82 1.04
CA TRP A 252 6.37 3.27 -0.21
C TRP A 252 6.07 4.75 -0.46
N SER A 253 6.96 5.43 -1.16
CA SER A 253 6.72 6.77 -1.68
C SER A 253 7.47 6.99 -2.98
N CYS A 254 6.93 7.83 -3.86
CA CYS A 254 7.63 8.29 -5.05
C CYS A 254 7.27 9.74 -5.36
N THR A 255 8.22 10.45 -5.95
CA THR A 255 8.01 11.80 -6.46
C THR A 255 7.96 11.72 -7.98
N PRO A 256 6.84 12.12 -8.61
CA PRO A 256 6.73 12.15 -10.06
C PRO A 256 7.83 13.01 -10.68
N GLY A 257 8.55 12.45 -11.66
CA GLY A 257 9.61 13.15 -12.40
C GLY A 257 9.17 13.69 -13.77
N GLY A 258 7.88 13.61 -14.08
CA GLY A 258 7.32 14.02 -15.37
C GLY A 258 7.05 15.51 -15.49
N GLY A 259 6.59 15.93 -16.69
CA GLY A 259 6.16 17.31 -16.94
C GLY A 259 5.04 17.77 -16.00
N LEU A 260 4.78 19.08 -16.00
CA LEU A 260 3.68 19.66 -15.24
C LEU A 260 2.34 19.05 -15.71
N PRO A 261 1.46 18.64 -14.78
CA PRO A 261 0.12 18.20 -15.15
C PRO A 261 -0.69 19.36 -15.72
N THR A 262 -1.60 19.07 -16.62
CA THR A 262 -2.57 20.07 -17.07
C THR A 262 -3.52 20.40 -15.92
N PRO A 263 -3.96 21.66 -15.78
CA PRO A 263 -5.00 21.97 -14.81
C PRO A 263 -6.28 21.17 -15.05
N GLY A 264 -6.89 20.66 -13.99
CA GLY A 264 -8.10 19.87 -14.03
C GLY A 264 -8.10 18.65 -13.10
N LEU A 265 -9.12 17.82 -13.23
CA LEU A 265 -9.28 16.60 -12.43
C LEU A 265 -8.54 15.44 -13.08
N HIS A 266 -7.63 14.83 -12.32
CA HIS A 266 -6.83 13.68 -12.70
C HIS A 266 -7.23 12.45 -11.88
N THR A 267 -7.10 11.26 -12.48
CA THR A 267 -7.27 9.99 -11.76
C THR A 267 -5.91 9.34 -11.61
N ILE A 268 -5.40 9.37 -10.40
CA ILE A 268 -4.13 8.73 -10.04
C ILE A 268 -4.40 7.29 -9.65
N SER A 269 -3.63 6.36 -10.19
CA SER A 269 -3.73 4.93 -9.90
C SER A 269 -2.39 4.37 -9.44
N ALA A 270 -2.43 3.39 -8.53
CA ALA A 270 -1.26 2.65 -8.10
C ALA A 270 -1.52 1.14 -8.19
N THR A 271 -0.58 0.41 -8.76
CA THR A 271 -0.56 -1.06 -8.79
C THR A 271 0.71 -1.56 -8.14
N GLN A 272 0.69 -2.79 -7.61
CA GLN A 272 1.92 -3.45 -7.19
C GLN A 272 2.17 -4.72 -8.01
N THR A 273 3.43 -4.94 -8.37
CA THR A 273 3.90 -6.09 -9.15
C THR A 273 4.86 -6.93 -8.31
N ASN A 274 4.61 -8.23 -8.24
CA ASN A 274 5.52 -9.17 -7.60
C ASN A 274 6.74 -9.40 -8.51
N PRO A 275 7.97 -9.04 -8.09
CA PRO A 275 9.18 -9.22 -8.91
C PRO A 275 9.51 -10.69 -9.16
N GLY A 276 9.04 -11.62 -8.30
CA GLY A 276 9.33 -13.05 -8.43
C GLY A 276 8.54 -13.75 -9.54
N ASN A 277 7.38 -13.21 -9.95
CA ASN A 277 6.53 -13.83 -10.97
C ASN A 277 6.00 -12.87 -12.05
N GLY A 278 6.26 -11.57 -11.91
CA GLY A 278 5.76 -10.55 -12.82
C GLY A 278 4.26 -10.25 -12.73
N ASN A 279 3.52 -10.93 -11.84
CA ASN A 279 2.09 -10.68 -11.66
C ASN A 279 1.83 -9.31 -11.05
N THR A 280 0.88 -8.60 -11.63
CA THR A 280 0.44 -7.29 -11.15
C THR A 280 -0.95 -7.41 -10.53
N GLY A 281 -1.12 -6.83 -9.35
CA GLY A 281 -2.38 -6.77 -8.63
C GLY A 281 -3.35 -5.73 -9.15
N PRO A 282 -4.58 -5.69 -8.60
CA PRO A 282 -5.55 -4.66 -8.92
C PRO A 282 -5.02 -3.27 -8.57
N ALA A 283 -5.52 -2.26 -9.28
CA ALA A 283 -5.20 -0.87 -9.03
C ALA A 283 -6.03 -0.29 -7.87
N THR A 284 -5.42 0.54 -7.05
CA THR A 284 -6.10 1.51 -6.20
C THR A 284 -6.10 2.85 -6.90
N THR A 285 -7.21 3.58 -6.88
CA THR A 285 -7.35 4.88 -7.54
C THR A 285 -7.77 5.96 -6.56
N THR A 286 -7.35 7.20 -6.84
CA THR A 286 -7.80 8.42 -6.15
C THR A 286 -7.83 9.59 -7.11
N SER A 287 -8.58 10.64 -6.77
CA SER A 287 -8.66 11.85 -7.57
C SER A 287 -7.64 12.89 -7.08
N LEU A 288 -7.02 13.59 -8.02
CA LEU A 288 -6.15 14.75 -7.80
C LEU A 288 -6.70 15.91 -8.62
N ASN A 289 -7.05 17.03 -8.00
CA ASN A 289 -7.42 18.26 -8.70
C ASN A 289 -6.18 19.14 -8.85
N VAL A 290 -5.74 19.33 -10.09
CA VAL A 290 -4.62 20.21 -10.43
C VAL A 290 -5.18 21.60 -10.68
N LEU A 291 -4.86 22.54 -9.78
CA LEU A 291 -5.29 23.93 -9.88
C LEU A 291 -4.41 24.69 -10.88
N GLY A 292 -5.04 25.57 -11.67
CA GLY A 292 -4.37 26.42 -12.64
C GLY A 292 -4.21 27.84 -12.13
N THR A 293 -3.15 28.53 -12.55
CA THR A 293 -3.06 30.00 -12.38
C THR A 293 -3.73 30.75 -13.51
N THR A 294 -4.14 30.02 -14.56
CA THR A 294 -4.86 30.59 -15.72
C THR A 294 -5.92 29.59 -16.20
N PHE A 295 -6.99 30.11 -16.77
CA PHE A 295 -7.90 29.34 -17.63
C PHE A 295 -8.40 30.18 -18.78
N THR A 296 -8.69 29.55 -19.92
CA THR A 296 -9.19 30.17 -21.13
C THR A 296 -10.43 29.43 -21.59
N GLY A 297 -11.43 30.15 -22.03
CA GLY A 297 -12.66 29.57 -22.54
C GLY A 297 -13.50 30.56 -23.37
N PRO A 298 -14.53 30.05 -24.06
CA PRO A 298 -15.45 30.90 -24.81
C PRO A 298 -16.27 31.78 -23.86
N THR A 299 -16.47 33.04 -24.23
CA THR A 299 -17.40 33.92 -23.52
C THR A 299 -18.83 33.42 -23.67
N ALA A 300 -19.70 33.67 -22.70
CA ALA A 300 -21.09 33.22 -22.71
C ALA A 300 -21.91 33.78 -23.88
N THR A 301 -21.50 34.92 -24.44
CA THR A 301 -22.16 35.58 -25.58
C THR A 301 -21.64 35.08 -26.94
N GLY A 302 -20.63 34.21 -26.96
CA GLY A 302 -19.99 33.77 -28.21
C GLY A 302 -19.11 34.80 -28.91
N ALA A 303 -18.75 35.90 -28.21
CA ALA A 303 -17.93 36.98 -28.77
C ALA A 303 -16.44 36.61 -28.97
N GLY A 304 -16.03 35.45 -28.55
CA GLY A 304 -14.65 34.96 -28.64
C GLY A 304 -14.20 34.35 -27.29
N ASN A 305 -12.93 33.96 -27.22
CA ASN A 305 -12.36 33.42 -25.97
C ASN A 305 -11.84 34.56 -25.06
N ALA A 306 -12.06 34.39 -23.75
CA ALA A 306 -11.43 35.17 -22.72
C ALA A 306 -10.44 34.32 -21.92
N THR A 307 -9.45 35.01 -21.29
CA THR A 307 -8.44 34.38 -20.44
C THR A 307 -8.41 35.01 -19.09
N ALA A 308 -8.62 34.23 -18.04
CA ALA A 308 -8.47 34.68 -16.64
C ALA A 308 -7.10 34.25 -16.12
N THR A 309 -6.45 35.13 -15.35
CA THR A 309 -5.19 34.87 -14.64
C THR A 309 -5.33 35.21 -13.17
N LEU A 310 -4.73 34.40 -12.29
CA LEU A 310 -4.74 34.57 -10.85
C LEU A 310 -3.34 34.80 -10.32
N SER A 311 -3.18 35.75 -9.42
CA SER A 311 -1.96 35.99 -8.66
C SER A 311 -2.28 36.30 -7.19
N GLY A 312 -1.33 35.97 -6.29
CA GLY A 312 -1.53 36.13 -4.85
C GLY A 312 -2.15 34.89 -4.19
N GLY A 313 -2.66 35.02 -2.99
CA GLY A 313 -3.35 33.97 -2.26
C GLY A 313 -2.46 32.89 -1.63
N GLY A 314 -1.14 32.91 -1.86
CA GLY A 314 -0.20 31.89 -1.37
C GLY A 314 0.18 30.86 -2.43
N ALA A 315 1.21 30.04 -2.15
CA ALA A 315 1.81 29.13 -3.12
C ALA A 315 0.88 27.97 -3.58
N GLY A 316 -0.13 27.64 -2.77
CA GLY A 316 -1.12 26.59 -3.08
C GLY A 316 -2.38 27.11 -3.76
N CYS A 317 -2.51 28.42 -3.98
CA CYS A 317 -3.72 29.05 -4.49
C CYS A 317 -3.79 28.98 -6.02
N GLY A 318 -4.89 28.51 -6.54
CA GLY A 318 -5.14 28.46 -7.99
C GLY A 318 -6.61 28.26 -8.33
N PHE A 319 -6.95 28.45 -9.59
CA PHE A 319 -8.29 28.16 -10.10
C PHE A 319 -8.56 26.66 -10.11
N ASP A 320 -9.69 26.26 -9.56
CA ASP A 320 -10.34 25.00 -9.88
C ASP A 320 -10.97 25.12 -11.27
N VAL A 321 -10.22 24.74 -12.31
CA VAL A 321 -10.65 24.91 -13.69
C VAL A 321 -11.85 24.06 -14.07
N SER A 322 -12.18 23.04 -13.28
CA SER A 322 -13.39 22.22 -13.46
C SER A 322 -14.66 22.95 -13.00
N GLN A 323 -14.50 23.99 -12.16
CA GLN A 323 -15.58 24.82 -11.62
C GLN A 323 -15.50 26.26 -12.07
N SER A 324 -14.54 26.63 -12.94
CA SER A 324 -14.34 27.99 -13.42
C SER A 324 -14.67 28.07 -14.91
N SER A 325 -15.41 29.10 -15.30
CA SER A 325 -15.84 29.30 -16.70
C SER A 325 -16.34 30.73 -16.95
N PHE A 326 -16.55 31.06 -18.21
CA PHE A 326 -17.24 32.28 -18.57
C PHE A 326 -18.73 31.99 -18.76
N VAL A 327 -19.57 32.68 -17.98
CA VAL A 327 -21.00 32.38 -17.84
C VAL A 327 -21.86 33.60 -18.25
N ALA A 328 -23.13 33.36 -18.49
CA ALA A 328 -24.10 34.46 -18.65
C ALA A 328 -24.19 35.27 -17.35
N ALA A 329 -24.47 36.53 -17.45
CA ALA A 329 -24.76 37.38 -16.29
C ALA A 329 -25.96 36.78 -15.51
N ALA A 330 -25.91 36.86 -14.18
CA ALA A 330 -27.00 36.39 -13.34
C ALA A 330 -28.29 37.18 -13.63
N ALA A 331 -29.43 36.56 -13.38
CA ALA A 331 -30.73 37.23 -13.53
C ALA A 331 -30.86 38.40 -12.59
N GLY A 332 -31.75 39.38 -12.91
CA GLY A 332 -32.01 40.54 -12.10
C GLY A 332 -30.96 41.63 -12.19
N ALA A 333 -30.10 41.61 -13.23
CA ALA A 333 -29.22 42.74 -13.50
C ALA A 333 -30.07 44.02 -13.68
N PRO A 334 -29.60 45.19 -13.15
CA PRO A 334 -30.29 46.46 -13.37
C PRO A 334 -30.58 46.64 -14.85
N GLY A 335 -31.80 47.06 -15.22
CA GLY A 335 -32.31 47.02 -16.59
C GLY A 335 -31.55 47.89 -17.63
N GLN A 336 -30.55 48.64 -17.20
CA GLN A 336 -29.66 49.43 -18.03
C GLN A 336 -28.28 48.77 -18.22
N LEU A 337 -28.00 47.62 -17.60
CA LEU A 337 -26.74 46.93 -17.74
C LEU A 337 -26.76 45.90 -18.86
N SER A 338 -25.81 45.95 -19.75
CA SER A 338 -25.55 44.92 -20.74
C SER A 338 -24.14 44.38 -20.56
N PHE A 339 -24.02 43.02 -20.56
CA PHE A 339 -22.78 42.29 -20.39
C PHE A 339 -22.35 41.67 -21.74
N PRO A 340 -21.56 42.43 -22.56
CA PRO A 340 -21.28 42.00 -23.94
C PRO A 340 -20.42 40.72 -24.00
N TYR A 341 -19.76 40.32 -22.93
CA TYR A 341 -18.95 39.10 -22.83
C TYR A 341 -19.49 38.14 -21.79
N GLY A 342 -20.56 38.49 -21.04
CA GLY A 342 -21.00 37.77 -19.85
C GLY A 342 -20.10 38.07 -18.64
N ASN A 343 -20.06 37.12 -17.72
CA ASN A 343 -19.27 37.18 -16.49
C ASN A 343 -18.17 36.10 -16.51
N VAL A 344 -17.08 36.32 -15.80
CA VAL A 344 -16.22 35.29 -15.34
C VAL A 344 -16.82 34.70 -14.06
N HIS A 345 -16.97 33.39 -13.98
CA HIS A 345 -17.24 32.67 -12.74
C HIS A 345 -16.00 31.84 -12.44
N PHE A 346 -15.40 32.06 -11.28
CA PHE A 346 -14.24 31.28 -10.86
C PHE A 346 -14.39 30.76 -9.43
N VAL A 347 -13.75 29.63 -9.20
CA VAL A 347 -13.53 29.05 -7.88
C VAL A 347 -12.02 28.93 -7.73
N ALA A 348 -11.42 29.70 -6.83
CA ALA A 348 -10.04 29.55 -6.41
C ALA A 348 -9.99 28.70 -5.12
N ARG A 349 -9.02 27.77 -5.06
CA ARG A 349 -8.84 26.86 -3.91
C ARG A 349 -7.39 26.82 -3.46
N GLY A 350 -7.16 26.26 -2.26
CA GLY A 350 -5.82 26.11 -1.70
C GLY A 350 -5.18 27.45 -1.33
N CYS A 351 -5.94 28.52 -1.26
CA CYS A 351 -5.47 29.84 -0.85
C CYS A 351 -5.20 29.85 0.66
N THR A 352 -4.29 30.71 1.10
CA THR A 352 -4.10 30.97 2.53
C THR A 352 -5.36 31.68 3.07
N ALA A 353 -5.92 31.19 4.15
CA ALA A 353 -7.11 31.80 4.75
C ALA A 353 -6.92 33.30 5.02
N SER A 354 -7.94 34.07 4.70
CA SER A 354 -7.92 35.57 4.78
C SER A 354 -6.91 36.27 3.84
N SER A 355 -6.31 35.54 2.90
CA SER A 355 -5.42 36.15 1.91
C SER A 355 -6.20 36.82 0.78
N SER A 356 -5.54 37.70 0.04
CA SER A 356 -6.12 38.33 -1.14
C SER A 356 -5.52 37.76 -2.42
N ILE A 357 -6.36 37.57 -3.42
CA ILE A 357 -5.98 37.24 -4.80
C ILE A 357 -6.29 38.45 -5.71
N THR A 358 -5.52 38.55 -6.78
CA THR A 358 -5.84 39.42 -7.90
C THR A 358 -6.23 38.54 -9.08
N VAL A 359 -7.45 38.74 -9.60
CA VAL A 359 -7.92 38.08 -10.81
C VAL A 359 -7.98 39.12 -11.92
N SER A 360 -7.25 38.83 -13.01
CA SER A 360 -7.23 39.65 -14.21
C SER A 360 -7.81 38.87 -15.39
N VAL A 361 -8.75 39.44 -16.11
CA VAL A 361 -9.38 38.84 -17.28
C VAL A 361 -9.09 39.63 -18.53
N THR A 362 -8.50 38.96 -19.52
CA THR A 362 -8.37 39.50 -20.89
C THR A 362 -9.57 39.05 -21.69
N TRP A 363 -10.40 39.99 -22.10
CA TRP A 363 -11.61 39.78 -22.88
C TRP A 363 -11.31 39.79 -24.41
N PRO A 364 -12.17 39.19 -25.26
CA PRO A 364 -11.92 39.14 -26.71
C PRO A 364 -12.01 40.49 -27.42
N GLY A 365 -12.53 41.50 -26.76
CA GLY A 365 -12.65 42.86 -27.31
C GLY A 365 -12.59 43.94 -26.24
N PRO A 366 -12.67 45.23 -26.60
CA PRO A 366 -12.47 46.34 -25.71
C PRO A 366 -13.57 46.43 -24.64
N VAL A 367 -13.12 46.68 -23.38
CA VAL A 367 -13.97 46.95 -22.20
C VAL A 367 -13.85 48.38 -21.71
N THR A 368 -13.06 49.23 -22.37
CA THR A 368 -12.92 50.63 -22.04
C THR A 368 -14.29 51.34 -22.03
N GLY A 369 -14.56 52.11 -20.97
CA GLY A 369 -15.84 52.77 -20.76
C GLY A 369 -16.93 51.90 -20.15
N MET A 370 -16.64 50.64 -19.85
CA MET A 370 -17.53 49.78 -19.08
C MET A 370 -17.25 49.91 -17.58
N ALA A 371 -18.23 49.59 -16.74
CA ALA A 371 -18.07 49.45 -15.30
C ALA A 371 -17.96 47.97 -14.97
N TYR A 372 -17.19 47.62 -13.92
CA TYR A 372 -17.10 46.24 -13.44
C TYR A 372 -18.19 45.95 -12.41
N TRP A 373 -18.92 44.88 -12.59
CA TRP A 373 -20.06 44.50 -11.78
C TRP A 373 -19.93 43.08 -11.27
N LYS A 374 -20.37 42.87 -10.05
CA LYS A 374 -20.43 41.58 -9.38
C LYS A 374 -21.86 41.28 -8.93
N PHE A 375 -22.25 40.01 -9.03
CA PHE A 375 -23.47 39.48 -8.41
C PHE A 375 -23.09 38.64 -7.20
N GLY A 376 -23.67 38.93 -6.05
CA GLY A 376 -23.41 38.22 -4.80
C GLY A 376 -23.78 39.09 -3.58
N PRO A 377 -23.45 38.63 -2.36
CA PRO A 377 -23.75 39.42 -1.14
C PRO A 377 -22.78 40.60 -1.03
N ALA A 378 -23.29 41.80 -1.04
CA ALA A 378 -22.50 43.03 -0.90
C ALA A 378 -21.89 43.22 0.49
N SER A 379 -22.44 42.60 1.54
CA SER A 379 -21.93 42.53 2.91
C SER A 379 -22.29 41.23 3.56
N ALA A 380 -21.63 40.85 4.68
CA ALA A 380 -21.93 39.64 5.40
C ALA A 380 -23.41 39.55 5.78
N GLY A 381 -24.07 38.42 5.44
CA GLY A 381 -25.49 38.18 5.70
C GLY A 381 -26.47 38.97 4.80
N ALA A 382 -25.99 39.75 3.83
CA ALA A 382 -26.85 40.38 2.84
C ALA A 382 -27.34 39.34 1.80
N ALA A 383 -28.53 39.57 1.23
CA ALA A 383 -29.00 38.85 0.06
C ALA A 383 -28.13 39.21 -1.17
N ASP A 384 -28.04 38.27 -2.12
CA ASP A 384 -27.34 38.48 -3.38
C ASP A 384 -27.95 39.67 -4.14
N SER A 385 -27.09 40.56 -4.59
CA SER A 385 -27.46 41.73 -5.37
C SER A 385 -26.32 42.14 -6.30
N TRP A 386 -26.65 42.97 -7.31
CA TRP A 386 -25.65 43.55 -8.18
C TRP A 386 -25.01 44.73 -7.52
N TYR A 387 -23.66 44.79 -7.50
CA TYR A 387 -22.88 45.92 -6.98
C TYR A 387 -21.54 46.04 -7.71
N GLN A 388 -20.90 47.21 -7.57
CA GLN A 388 -19.56 47.42 -8.09
C GLN A 388 -18.55 47.16 -6.95
N PRO A 389 -17.66 46.13 -7.12
CA PRO A 389 -16.65 45.87 -6.10
C PRO A 389 -15.62 47.03 -6.08
N PRO A 390 -15.16 47.44 -4.89
CA PRO A 390 -14.16 48.50 -4.77
C PRO A 390 -12.83 48.05 -5.37
N GLY A 391 -12.11 49.01 -6.02
CA GLY A 391 -10.78 48.72 -6.57
C GLY A 391 -10.75 47.92 -7.86
N ALA A 392 -11.88 47.59 -8.47
CA ALA A 392 -11.90 47.01 -9.79
C ALA A 392 -11.37 47.97 -10.84
N VAL A 393 -10.48 47.48 -11.72
CA VAL A 393 -9.85 48.25 -12.80
C VAL A 393 -10.34 47.72 -14.13
N VAL A 394 -10.74 48.62 -15.03
CA VAL A 394 -11.18 48.30 -16.41
C VAL A 394 -10.32 49.13 -17.36
N SER A 395 -9.53 48.49 -18.21
CA SER A 395 -8.60 49.19 -19.13
C SER A 395 -8.37 48.34 -20.40
N GLY A 396 -8.46 48.99 -21.56
CA GLY A 396 -8.25 48.33 -22.85
C GLY A 396 -9.23 47.19 -23.05
N ASN A 397 -8.72 45.98 -23.12
CA ASN A 397 -9.50 44.72 -23.16
C ASN A 397 -9.38 43.89 -21.86
N THR A 398 -8.88 44.49 -20.77
CA THR A 398 -8.59 43.78 -19.52
C THR A 398 -9.40 44.35 -18.37
N THR A 399 -9.91 43.49 -17.53
CA THR A 399 -10.43 43.83 -16.21
C THR A 399 -9.59 43.17 -15.12
N SER A 400 -9.47 43.81 -13.96
CA SER A 400 -8.76 43.28 -12.79
C SER A 400 -9.51 43.61 -11.51
N VAL A 401 -9.63 42.63 -10.62
CA VAL A 401 -10.29 42.76 -9.32
C VAL A 401 -9.46 42.10 -8.24
N VAL A 402 -9.42 42.68 -7.06
CA VAL A 402 -8.84 42.06 -5.87
C VAL A 402 -9.97 41.50 -5.02
N VAL A 403 -9.87 40.23 -4.66
CA VAL A 403 -10.84 39.51 -3.80
C VAL A 403 -10.09 38.93 -2.61
N THR A 404 -10.61 39.19 -1.41
CA THR A 404 -10.06 38.66 -0.16
C THR A 404 -10.93 37.50 0.32
N ASP A 405 -10.31 36.38 0.63
CA ASP A 405 -10.96 35.17 1.20
C ASP A 405 -11.71 35.53 2.49
N GLY A 406 -13.01 35.25 2.55
CA GLY A 406 -13.93 35.71 3.59
C GLY A 406 -14.34 37.20 3.51
N GLY A 407 -13.80 37.97 2.56
CA GLY A 407 -14.05 39.39 2.39
C GLY A 407 -15.17 39.71 1.39
N GLN A 408 -15.31 41.00 1.09
CA GLN A 408 -16.21 41.42 0.03
C GLN A 408 -15.71 40.95 -1.33
N GLY A 409 -16.58 40.35 -2.14
CA GLY A 409 -16.23 39.77 -3.42
C GLY A 409 -16.11 38.23 -3.36
N ASP A 410 -15.96 37.68 -2.19
CA ASP A 410 -16.04 36.21 -1.96
C ASP A 410 -17.48 35.84 -1.59
N ASP A 411 -18.11 34.96 -2.38
CA ASP A 411 -19.53 34.66 -2.24
C ASP A 411 -19.87 33.88 -0.98
N ASP A 412 -18.97 32.99 -0.52
CA ASP A 412 -19.22 32.20 0.70
C ASP A 412 -18.90 32.99 1.98
N ARG A 413 -18.22 34.13 1.89
CA ARG A 413 -17.84 35.00 3.01
C ARG A 413 -17.08 34.30 4.13
N ALA A 414 -16.50 33.14 3.88
CA ALA A 414 -15.80 32.33 4.84
C ALA A 414 -14.28 32.37 4.57
N ALA A 415 -13.48 32.74 5.55
CA ALA A 415 -12.03 32.71 5.45
C ALA A 415 -11.52 31.24 5.53
N ASN A 416 -11.77 30.46 4.49
CA ASN A 416 -11.56 29.01 4.42
C ASN A 416 -10.57 28.57 3.34
N GLY A 417 -9.95 29.56 2.62
CA GLY A 417 -9.03 29.31 1.52
C GLY A 417 -9.71 28.94 0.20
N VAL A 418 -11.03 29.15 0.11
CA VAL A 418 -11.82 29.01 -1.11
C VAL A 418 -12.44 30.37 -1.44
N ILE A 419 -12.27 30.85 -2.67
CA ILE A 419 -12.85 32.12 -3.12
C ILE A 419 -13.72 31.84 -4.33
N VAL A 420 -14.97 32.31 -4.29
CA VAL A 420 -15.96 32.14 -5.35
C VAL A 420 -16.45 33.51 -5.81
N ASP A 421 -16.43 33.77 -7.11
CA ASP A 421 -16.82 35.07 -7.66
C ASP A 421 -17.43 34.95 -9.06
N PRO A 422 -18.70 35.34 -9.28
CA PRO A 422 -19.26 35.68 -10.58
C PRO A 422 -19.27 37.18 -10.82
N SER A 423 -18.41 37.69 -11.71
CA SER A 423 -18.29 39.10 -11.99
C SER A 423 -17.90 39.42 -13.45
N GLY A 424 -18.08 40.65 -13.90
CA GLY A 424 -17.71 40.99 -15.28
C GLY A 424 -17.94 42.44 -15.65
N PRO A 425 -17.44 42.88 -16.84
CA PRO A 425 -17.64 44.23 -17.36
C PRO A 425 -19.04 44.37 -17.97
N ALA A 426 -19.71 45.49 -17.60
CA ALA A 426 -21.00 45.84 -18.17
C ALA A 426 -21.01 47.29 -18.70
N ARG A 427 -21.75 47.48 -19.78
CA ARG A 427 -22.07 48.81 -20.27
C ARG A 427 -23.34 49.27 -19.56
N VAL A 428 -23.33 50.52 -19.10
CA VAL A 428 -24.55 51.21 -18.72
C VAL A 428 -25.21 51.69 -20.03
N GLY A 429 -26.32 51.10 -20.41
CA GLY A 429 -27.10 51.54 -21.56
C GLY A 429 -27.58 53.00 -21.29
N ALA A 430 -27.68 53.82 -22.32
CA ALA A 430 -28.48 55.03 -22.22
C ALA A 430 -29.91 54.63 -21.75
N ALA A 431 -30.44 55.39 -20.81
CA ALA A 431 -31.87 55.24 -20.50
C ALA A 431 -32.64 55.25 -21.83
N PRO A 432 -33.58 54.34 -22.07
CA PRO A 432 -34.40 54.45 -23.26
C PRO A 432 -34.90 55.87 -23.30
N ASP A 433 -34.54 56.62 -24.39
CA ASP A 433 -35.08 57.95 -24.64
C ASP A 433 -36.57 57.81 -24.37
N ALA A 434 -37.08 58.57 -23.39
CA ALA A 434 -38.48 58.61 -23.14
C ALA A 434 -39.09 58.98 -24.49
N THR A 435 -39.70 58.01 -25.20
CA THR A 435 -40.41 58.29 -26.45
C THR A 435 -41.35 59.41 -26.12
N PRO A 436 -41.15 60.63 -26.70
CA PRO A 436 -42.03 61.72 -26.35
C PRO A 436 -43.42 61.23 -26.64
N ILE A 437 -44.27 61.22 -25.60
CA ILE A 437 -45.72 60.95 -25.77
C ILE A 437 -46.14 61.86 -26.87
N PRO A 438 -46.63 61.39 -28.05
CA PRO A 438 -47.02 62.25 -29.12
C PRO A 438 -48.03 63.22 -28.51
N ALA A 439 -47.69 64.51 -28.45
CA ALA A 439 -48.62 65.54 -28.05
C ALA A 439 -49.81 65.40 -29.00
N LEU A 440 -50.98 65.09 -28.47
CA LEU A 440 -52.23 65.08 -29.28
C LEU A 440 -52.25 66.33 -30.12
N GLU A 441 -52.23 66.13 -31.45
CA GLU A 441 -52.31 67.26 -32.38
C GLU A 441 -53.46 68.14 -31.96
N PRO A 442 -53.30 69.45 -31.98
CA PRO A 442 -54.33 70.41 -31.59
C PRO A 442 -55.69 70.09 -32.24
N ARG A 443 -55.68 69.47 -33.41
CA ARG A 443 -56.89 69.01 -34.14
C ARG A 443 -57.61 67.85 -33.42
N MET A 444 -56.89 66.94 -32.82
CA MET A 444 -57.46 65.83 -32.05
C MET A 444 -58.04 66.33 -30.72
N LEU A 445 -57.38 67.31 -30.07
CA LEU A 445 -57.88 67.93 -28.86
C LEU A 445 -59.17 68.72 -29.15
N ALA A 446 -59.22 69.49 -30.28
CA ALA A 446 -60.42 70.16 -30.73
C ALA A 446 -61.57 69.20 -31.05
N MET A 447 -61.28 68.07 -31.67
CA MET A 447 -62.30 67.04 -31.98
C MET A 447 -62.85 66.35 -30.70
N ALA A 448 -61.99 66.10 -29.74
CA ALA A 448 -62.40 65.57 -28.45
C ALA A 448 -63.26 66.56 -27.65
N MET A 449 -62.94 67.86 -27.68
CA MET A 449 -63.79 68.92 -27.08
C MET A 449 -65.14 69.03 -27.78
N LEU A 450 -65.17 68.98 -29.14
CA LEU A 450 -66.45 68.96 -29.90
C LEU A 450 -67.33 67.76 -29.59
N LEU A 451 -66.78 66.59 -29.43
CA LEU A 451 -67.51 65.39 -29.03
C LEU A 451 -68.04 65.46 -27.60
N MET A 452 -67.29 66.05 -26.68
CA MET A 452 -67.80 66.24 -25.32
C MET A 452 -68.88 67.34 -25.24
N LEU A 453 -68.79 68.37 -26.02
CA LEU A 453 -69.84 69.41 -26.18
C LEU A 453 -71.10 68.83 -26.83
N ALA A 454 -70.97 67.99 -27.84
CA ALA A 454 -72.13 67.31 -28.48
C ALA A 454 -72.81 66.32 -27.52
N ALA A 455 -72.05 65.54 -26.76
CA ALA A 455 -72.58 64.64 -25.73
C ALA A 455 -73.28 65.40 -24.56
N GLY A 456 -72.69 66.57 -24.18
CA GLY A 456 -73.31 67.46 -23.19
C GLY A 456 -74.64 68.06 -23.63
N LEU A 457 -74.69 68.55 -24.88
CA LEU A 457 -75.95 69.09 -25.50
C LEU A 457 -76.99 68.00 -25.69
N TRP A 458 -76.59 66.74 -25.99
CA TRP A 458 -77.51 65.65 -26.15
C TRP A 458 -78.13 65.21 -24.77
N ASN A 459 -77.34 65.21 -23.72
CA ASN A 459 -77.82 64.96 -22.36
C ASN A 459 -78.75 66.07 -21.84
N LEU A 460 -78.49 67.33 -22.20
CA LEU A 460 -79.34 68.44 -21.87
C LEU A 460 -80.70 68.40 -22.63
N ARG A 461 -80.73 67.92 -23.90
CA ARG A 461 -81.96 67.67 -24.61
C ARG A 461 -82.81 66.54 -24.05
N ARG A 462 -82.18 65.49 -23.52
CA ARG A 462 -82.89 64.34 -22.87
C ARG A 462 -83.49 64.69 -21.52
N ARG A 463 -83.10 65.80 -20.89
CA ARG A 463 -83.65 66.21 -19.61
C ARG A 463 -84.82 67.28 -19.72
N ARG A 464 -85.21 67.65 -21.01
CA ARG A 464 -86.30 68.60 -21.31
C ARG A 464 -87.43 68.01 -22.12
N GLY A 465 -87.51 66.70 -22.29
CA GLY A 465 -88.60 65.96 -22.88
C GLY A 465 -89.28 65.03 -21.91
#